data_17ff529c5cf6760c46f606e0fcc48574
#
_entry.id   17ff529c5cf6760c46f606e0fcc48574
#
_cell.length_a   1.000
_cell.length_b   1.000
_cell.length_c   1.000
_cell.angle_alpha   90.00
_cell.angle_beta   90.00
_cell.angle_gamma   90.00
#
_symmetry.space_group_name_H-M   'P 1'
#
loop_
_entity.id
_entity.type
_entity.pdbx_description
1 polymer ?
#
loop_
_entity_poly.entity_id
_entity_poly.type
_entity_poly.pdbx_seq_one_letter_code
_entity_poly.pdbx_strand_id
1 'polypeptide(L)'
;MANISLVALLLVTCLYVTYGKINGSHDLKVGKRGFNDVLLFQKTVSKSNWKPWGTVSEDVSFPVKKEYGLKIVITEIDAFDLDKDDKGGYAYITEGGVNYNNVTIHFKSQKGLGFNFEVTIYGHYY
;
A
#
# COMPACT_ATOMS: atom_id res chain seq x y z
N MET A 1 -13.87 32.44 -25.83
CA MET A 1 -14.96 31.76 -25.12
C MET A 1 -14.85 30.25 -25.14
N ALA A 2 -14.36 29.64 -26.20
CA ALA A 2 -14.12 28.18 -26.26
C ALA A 2 -13.10 27.68 -25.24
N ASN A 3 -12.16 28.53 -24.81
CA ASN A 3 -11.10 28.15 -23.85
C ASN A 3 -11.60 27.99 -22.42
N ILE A 4 -12.68 28.66 -22.03
CA ILE A 4 -13.22 28.58 -20.66
C ILE A 4 -13.95 27.25 -20.45
N SER A 5 -14.67 26.76 -21.46
CA SER A 5 -15.36 25.47 -21.37
C SER A 5 -14.39 24.27 -21.34
N LEU A 6 -13.24 24.40 -22.01
CA LEU A 6 -12.18 23.38 -22.00
C LEU A 6 -11.50 23.28 -20.63
N VAL A 7 -11.23 24.42 -19.99
CA VAL A 7 -10.62 24.47 -18.65
C VAL A 7 -11.59 23.90 -17.62
N ALA A 8 -12.88 24.23 -17.71
CA ALA A 8 -13.91 23.68 -16.83
C ALA A 8 -14.04 22.17 -16.97
N LEU A 9 -13.95 21.65 -18.20
CA LEU A 9 -14.00 20.21 -18.47
C LEU A 9 -12.78 19.47 -17.87
N LEU A 10 -11.58 20.04 -17.99
CA LEU A 10 -10.36 19.51 -17.41
C LEU A 10 -10.41 19.48 -15.88
N LEU A 11 -10.95 20.53 -15.26
CA LEU A 11 -11.14 20.59 -13.81
C LEU A 11 -12.14 19.54 -13.31
N VAL A 12 -13.22 19.32 -14.06
CA VAL A 12 -14.22 18.31 -13.71
C VAL A 12 -13.62 16.90 -13.83
N THR A 13 -12.82 16.63 -14.87
CA THR A 13 -12.16 15.32 -15.01
C THR A 13 -11.12 15.07 -13.91
N CYS A 14 -10.36 16.09 -13.52
CA CYS A 14 -9.43 15.99 -12.39
C CYS A 14 -10.16 15.72 -11.07
N LEU A 15 -11.27 16.38 -10.83
CA LEU A 15 -12.11 16.15 -9.66
C LEU A 15 -12.69 14.74 -9.64
N TYR A 16 -13.11 14.21 -10.78
CA TYR A 16 -13.61 12.83 -10.88
C TYR A 16 -12.55 11.80 -10.51
N VAL A 17 -11.33 11.97 -11.03
CA VAL A 17 -10.22 11.07 -10.71
C VAL A 17 -9.86 11.13 -9.24
N THR A 18 -9.85 12.31 -8.64
CA THR A 18 -9.57 12.50 -7.22
C THR A 18 -10.69 11.91 -6.35
N TYR A 19 -11.93 12.13 -6.74
CA TYR A 19 -13.10 11.60 -6.02
C TYR A 19 -13.16 10.07 -6.09
N GLY A 20 -12.85 9.48 -7.24
CA GLY A 20 -12.78 8.03 -7.40
C GLY A 20 -11.71 7.38 -6.51
N LYS A 21 -10.61 8.09 -6.22
CA LYS A 21 -9.58 7.64 -5.29
C LYS A 21 -10.00 7.77 -3.82
N ILE A 22 -10.81 8.77 -3.48
CA ILE A 22 -11.28 9.01 -2.11
C ILE A 22 -12.28 7.92 -1.68
N ASN A 23 -13.09 7.42 -2.59
CA ASN A 23 -14.04 6.33 -2.34
C ASN A 23 -13.43 4.95 -2.55
N GLY A 24 -12.13 4.89 -2.76
CA GLY A 24 -11.43 3.65 -3.04
C GLY A 24 -10.98 2.92 -1.79
N SER A 25 -10.22 1.89 -2.04
CA SER A 25 -9.53 1.09 -1.04
C SER A 25 -8.47 1.93 -0.32
N HIS A 26 -8.06 1.47 0.85
CA HIS A 26 -6.95 2.04 1.61
C HIS A 26 -5.60 1.47 1.15
N ASP A 27 -5.40 1.39 -0.15
CA ASP A 27 -4.18 0.85 -0.73
C ASP A 27 -2.97 1.69 -0.38
N LEU A 28 -1.86 1.00 -0.10
CA LEU A 28 -0.54 1.62 -0.06
C LEU A 28 0.18 1.25 -1.36
N LYS A 29 0.66 2.26 -2.08
CA LYS A 29 1.47 2.04 -3.27
C LYS A 29 2.62 3.04 -3.27
N VAL A 30 3.86 2.53 -3.22
CA VAL A 30 5.08 3.34 -3.16
C VAL A 30 6.06 2.84 -4.19
N GLY A 31 6.66 3.76 -4.93
CA GLY A 31 7.66 3.45 -5.94
C GLY A 31 7.08 2.94 -7.24
N LYS A 32 7.96 2.47 -8.10
CA LYS A 32 7.61 1.91 -9.40
C LYS A 32 8.66 0.89 -9.80
N ARG A 33 8.22 -0.33 -10.06
CA ARG A 33 9.13 -1.39 -10.53
C ARG A 33 9.69 -1.06 -11.90
N GLY A 34 10.98 -1.35 -12.11
CA GLY A 34 11.63 -1.23 -13.38
C GLY A 34 11.40 -2.44 -14.27
N PHE A 35 11.86 -2.34 -15.52
CA PHE A 35 11.63 -3.36 -16.55
C PHE A 35 12.13 -4.76 -16.16
N ASN A 36 13.29 -4.84 -15.51
CA ASN A 36 13.89 -6.12 -15.11
C ASN A 36 13.70 -6.47 -13.64
N ASP A 37 12.85 -5.73 -12.94
CA ASP A 37 12.59 -6.00 -11.53
C ASP A 37 11.71 -7.22 -11.36
N VAL A 38 11.96 -7.96 -10.30
CA VAL A 38 11.28 -9.22 -10.00
C VAL A 38 10.45 -9.09 -8.73
N LEU A 39 9.53 -10.00 -8.55
CA LEU A 39 8.78 -10.13 -7.31
C LEU A 39 9.72 -10.70 -6.23
N LEU A 40 9.98 -9.92 -5.19
CA LEU A 40 10.85 -10.31 -4.08
C LEU A 40 10.07 -10.96 -2.93
N PHE A 41 8.83 -10.54 -2.74
CA PHE A 41 8.02 -10.97 -1.61
C PHE A 41 6.54 -10.80 -1.91
N GLN A 42 5.74 -11.76 -1.46
CA GLN A 42 4.28 -11.69 -1.54
C GLN A 42 3.69 -12.36 -0.31
N LYS A 43 2.72 -11.70 0.32
CA LYS A 43 2.05 -12.22 1.50
C LYS A 43 0.65 -11.61 1.63
N THR A 44 -0.32 -12.45 1.97
CA THR A 44 -1.62 -11.97 2.43
C THR A 44 -1.57 -11.76 3.93
N VAL A 45 -1.97 -10.57 4.37
CA VAL A 45 -1.97 -10.17 5.79
C VAL A 45 -3.41 -9.90 6.18
N SER A 46 -3.94 -10.73 7.08
CA SER A 46 -5.33 -10.65 7.48
C SER A 46 -5.46 -10.79 8.98
N LYS A 47 -6.30 -9.98 9.59
CA LYS A 47 -6.56 -10.04 11.01
C LYS A 47 -8.01 -9.68 11.28
N SER A 48 -8.73 -10.58 11.96
CA SER A 48 -10.09 -10.30 12.41
C SER A 48 -10.08 -9.60 13.76
N ASN A 49 -11.15 -8.88 14.07
CA ASN A 49 -11.27 -8.12 15.31
C ASN A 49 -12.56 -8.50 16.02
N TRP A 50 -12.42 -9.09 17.20
CA TRP A 50 -13.53 -9.43 18.08
C TRP A 50 -13.87 -8.32 19.09
N LYS A 51 -13.07 -7.24 19.12
CA LYS A 51 -13.23 -6.13 20.06
C LYS A 51 -14.12 -5.05 19.43
N PRO A 52 -15.34 -4.82 19.91
CA PRO A 52 -16.24 -3.84 19.26
C PRO A 52 -15.75 -2.40 19.26
N TRP A 53 -14.88 -2.05 20.20
CA TRP A 53 -14.39 -0.67 20.38
C TRP A 53 -12.87 -0.54 20.19
N GLY A 54 -12.19 -1.64 20.00
CA GLY A 54 -10.74 -1.66 19.85
C GLY A 54 -10.30 -1.76 18.41
N THR A 55 -8.99 -1.63 18.21
CA THR A 55 -8.32 -1.85 16.94
C THR A 55 -7.41 -3.06 17.04
N VAL A 56 -7.09 -3.67 15.90
CA VAL A 56 -6.05 -4.69 15.78
C VAL A 56 -4.96 -4.20 14.86
N SER A 57 -3.73 -4.66 15.10
CA SER A 57 -2.59 -4.26 14.29
C SER A 57 -1.62 -5.42 14.11
N GLU A 58 -0.79 -5.33 13.07
CA GLU A 58 0.25 -6.30 12.77
C GLU A 58 1.37 -5.63 11.96
N ASP A 59 2.60 -6.04 12.21
CA ASP A 59 3.75 -5.62 11.41
C ASP A 59 4.18 -6.75 10.49
N VAL A 60 4.51 -6.39 9.25
CA VAL A 60 5.10 -7.30 8.28
C VAL A 60 6.45 -6.75 7.87
N SER A 61 7.48 -7.55 8.02
CA SER A 61 8.84 -7.19 7.66
C SER A 61 9.36 -8.07 6.52
N PHE A 62 10.07 -7.44 5.60
CA PHE A 62 10.84 -8.11 4.55
C PHE A 62 12.27 -7.59 4.56
N PRO A 63 13.30 -8.45 4.57
CA PRO A 63 13.22 -9.90 4.77
C PRO A 63 12.62 -10.27 6.14
N VAL A 64 12.06 -11.47 6.25
CA VAL A 64 11.46 -11.97 7.51
C VAL A 64 12.50 -11.99 8.63
N LYS A 65 13.74 -12.35 8.29
CA LYS A 65 14.90 -12.23 9.19
C LYS A 65 15.82 -11.15 8.67
N LYS A 66 16.25 -10.26 9.55
CA LYS A 66 17.23 -9.23 9.21
C LYS A 66 18.52 -9.88 8.74
N GLU A 67 18.80 -9.74 7.45
CA GLU A 67 20.05 -10.21 6.84
C GLU A 67 20.92 -8.99 6.53
N TYR A 68 22.05 -8.91 7.22
CA TYR A 68 23.03 -7.86 6.95
C TYR A 68 23.73 -8.14 5.63
N GLY A 69 23.84 -7.14 4.78
CA GLY A 69 24.52 -7.25 3.50
C GLY A 69 23.72 -7.90 2.38
N LEU A 70 22.42 -8.02 2.54
CA LEU A 70 21.56 -8.51 1.46
C LEU A 70 21.60 -7.51 0.29
N LYS A 71 22.05 -8.01 -0.88
CA LYS A 71 22.27 -7.18 -2.07
C LYS A 71 21.01 -7.12 -2.94
N ILE A 72 20.01 -6.49 -2.43
CA ILE A 72 18.77 -6.19 -3.15
C ILE A 72 18.42 -4.71 -3.00
N VAL A 73 17.70 -4.19 -3.97
CA VAL A 73 17.11 -2.86 -3.93
C VAL A 73 15.61 -3.01 -4.16
N ILE A 74 14.83 -2.55 -3.21
CA ILE A 74 13.36 -2.51 -3.32
C ILE A 74 13.00 -1.31 -4.20
N THR A 75 12.15 -1.53 -5.20
CA THR A 75 11.73 -0.50 -6.15
C THR A 75 10.24 -0.19 -6.07
N GLU A 76 9.41 -1.15 -5.69
CA GLU A 76 7.97 -0.93 -5.53
C GLU A 76 7.42 -1.76 -4.38
N ILE A 77 6.56 -1.12 -3.59
CA ILE A 77 5.86 -1.76 -2.48
C ILE A 77 4.37 -1.49 -2.65
N ASP A 78 3.59 -2.55 -2.73
CA ASP A 78 2.13 -2.47 -2.82
C ASP A 78 1.51 -3.25 -1.66
N ALA A 79 0.58 -2.63 -0.97
CA ALA A 79 -0.31 -3.30 -0.04
C ALA A 79 -1.74 -3.01 -0.48
N PHE A 80 -2.35 -3.99 -1.14
CA PHE A 80 -3.70 -3.86 -1.67
C PHE A 80 -4.72 -4.20 -0.60
N ASP A 81 -5.61 -3.27 -0.32
CA ASP A 81 -6.74 -3.47 0.57
C ASP A 81 -7.76 -4.38 -0.11
N LEU A 82 -8.00 -5.55 0.46
CA LEU A 82 -8.95 -6.52 -0.06
C LEU A 82 -10.36 -6.32 0.50
N ASP A 83 -10.52 -5.45 1.49
CA ASP A 83 -11.83 -5.09 2.02
C ASP A 83 -12.46 -3.99 1.16
N LYS A 84 -13.78 -4.02 1.08
CA LYS A 84 -14.55 -3.08 0.27
C LYS A 84 -15.29 -2.08 1.14
N ASP A 85 -15.84 -1.04 0.50
CA ASP A 85 -16.76 -0.10 1.12
C ASP A 85 -16.15 0.69 2.28
N ASP A 86 -14.87 1.06 2.16
CA ASP A 86 -14.18 1.88 3.14
C ASP A 86 -14.06 1.25 4.54
N LYS A 87 -14.23 -0.07 4.61
CA LYS A 87 -14.14 -0.85 5.86
C LYS A 87 -12.75 -1.41 6.12
N GLY A 88 -11.82 -1.20 5.20
CA GLY A 88 -10.46 -1.71 5.31
C GLY A 88 -9.64 -0.99 6.38
N GLY A 89 -8.50 -1.56 6.65
CA GLY A 89 -7.52 -0.96 7.56
C GLY A 89 -6.61 0.03 6.86
N TYR A 90 -5.52 0.35 7.54
CA TYR A 90 -4.49 1.26 7.07
C TYR A 90 -3.16 0.54 7.03
N ALA A 91 -2.34 0.86 6.03
CA ALA A 91 -1.00 0.33 5.86
C ALA A 91 -0.02 1.49 5.70
N TYR A 92 1.06 1.48 6.45
CA TYR A 92 2.11 2.50 6.32
C TYR A 92 3.47 1.93 6.66
N ILE A 93 4.50 2.48 6.00
CA ILE A 93 5.88 2.06 6.16
C ILE A 93 6.46 2.70 7.42
N THR A 94 7.02 1.88 8.29
CA THR A 94 7.64 2.33 9.54
C THR A 94 9.16 2.21 9.53
N GLU A 95 9.71 1.38 8.64
CA GLU A 95 11.16 1.19 8.52
C GLU A 95 11.50 0.80 7.08
N GLY A 96 12.64 1.29 6.57
CA GLY A 96 13.11 0.97 5.24
C GLY A 96 12.24 1.52 4.14
N GLY A 97 12.07 0.75 3.07
CA GLY A 97 11.21 1.10 1.95
C GLY A 97 11.90 1.06 0.61
N VAL A 98 11.40 1.86 -0.33
CA VAL A 98 11.98 1.99 -1.67
C VAL A 98 13.41 2.52 -1.57
N ASN A 99 14.31 1.96 -2.35
CA ASN A 99 15.77 2.19 -2.35
C ASN A 99 16.52 1.55 -1.18
N TYR A 100 15.83 0.84 -0.31
CA TYR A 100 16.42 0.05 0.77
C TYR A 100 16.39 -1.44 0.43
N ASN A 101 17.11 -2.23 1.21
CA ASN A 101 17.08 -3.69 1.12
C ASN A 101 16.11 -4.33 2.10
N ASN A 102 15.32 -3.52 2.78
CA ASN A 102 14.37 -3.97 3.80
C ASN A 102 13.19 -3.03 3.87
N VAL A 103 12.11 -3.51 4.43
CA VAL A 103 10.92 -2.70 4.72
C VAL A 103 10.13 -3.34 5.84
N THR A 104 9.56 -2.52 6.71
CA THR A 104 8.55 -2.93 7.68
C THR A 104 7.29 -2.11 7.40
N ILE A 105 6.18 -2.81 7.25
CA ILE A 105 4.86 -2.21 7.02
C ILE A 105 4.01 -2.49 8.25
N HIS A 106 3.42 -1.43 8.80
CA HIS A 106 2.49 -1.53 9.91
C HIS A 106 1.06 -1.48 9.38
N PHE A 107 0.25 -2.45 9.78
CA PHE A 107 -1.17 -2.53 9.46
C PHE A 107 -1.99 -2.28 10.70
N LYS A 108 -3.04 -1.47 10.58
CA LYS A 108 -3.93 -1.16 11.68
C LYS A 108 -5.36 -1.10 11.19
N SER A 109 -6.28 -1.70 11.93
CA SER A 109 -7.70 -1.66 11.60
C SER A 109 -8.37 -0.37 12.04
N GLN A 110 -9.55 -0.12 11.51
CA GLN A 110 -10.51 0.80 12.12
C GLN A 110 -11.09 0.16 13.38
N LYS A 111 -11.72 0.98 14.23
CA LYS A 111 -12.39 0.49 15.45
C LYS A 111 -13.45 -0.54 15.12
N GLY A 112 -13.41 -1.67 15.80
CA GLY A 112 -14.37 -2.74 15.65
C GLY A 112 -14.25 -3.54 14.37
N LEU A 113 -13.30 -3.21 13.49
CA LEU A 113 -13.09 -3.87 12.22
C LEU A 113 -11.73 -4.59 12.18
N GLY A 114 -11.62 -5.56 11.30
CA GLY A 114 -10.35 -6.20 10.98
C GLY A 114 -9.71 -5.55 9.76
N PHE A 115 -8.72 -6.21 9.20
CA PHE A 115 -8.11 -5.81 7.94
C PHE A 115 -7.70 -7.02 7.12
N ASN A 116 -7.56 -6.80 5.82
CA ASN A 116 -7.14 -7.83 4.88
C ASN A 116 -6.39 -7.17 3.73
N PHE A 117 -5.09 -7.44 3.64
CA PHE A 117 -4.22 -6.85 2.62
C PHE A 117 -3.45 -7.93 1.88
N GLU A 118 -3.16 -7.67 0.61
CA GLU A 118 -2.17 -8.42 -0.14
C GLU A 118 -0.93 -7.54 -0.34
N VAL A 119 0.20 -8.00 0.18
CA VAL A 119 1.48 -7.29 0.10
C VAL A 119 2.31 -7.88 -1.02
N THR A 120 2.80 -7.03 -1.92
CA THR A 120 3.79 -7.41 -2.94
C THR A 120 4.95 -6.42 -2.91
N ILE A 121 6.16 -6.94 -3.01
CA ILE A 121 7.39 -6.15 -3.01
C ILE A 121 8.20 -6.56 -4.23
N TYR A 122 8.58 -5.57 -5.02
CA TYR A 122 9.39 -5.74 -6.23
C TYR A 122 10.73 -5.07 -6.07
N GLY A 123 11.71 -5.58 -6.78
CA GLY A 123 13.04 -4.99 -6.81
C GLY A 123 14.00 -5.85 -7.62
N HIS A 124 15.28 -5.67 -7.38
CA HIS A 124 16.33 -6.40 -8.10
C HIS A 124 17.52 -6.69 -7.21
N TYR A 125 18.29 -7.68 -7.63
CA TYR A 125 19.57 -8.03 -7.02
C TYR A 125 20.70 -7.24 -7.70
N TYR A 126 21.76 -6.96 -6.98
CA TYR A 126 22.96 -6.31 -7.55
C TYR A 126 24.27 -6.90 -7.05
#